data_cc55815fe1b36d1d92bc8696eace7608
#
_entry.id   cc55815fe1b36d1d92bc8696eace7608
#
_cell.length_a   1.000
_cell.length_b   1.000
_cell.length_c   1.000
_cell.angle_alpha   90.00
_cell.angle_beta   90.00
_cell.angle_gamma   90.00
#
_symmetry.space_group_name_H-M   'P 1'
#
loop_
_entity.id
_entity.type
_entity.pdbx_description
1 polymer ?
#
loop_
_entity_poly.entity_id
_entity_poly.type
_entity_poly.pdbx_seq_one_letter_code
_entity_poly.pdbx_strand_id
1 'polypeptide(L)'
;QVGGEDRDIIPFQRNPEAGSQALMKKLVMDGLEMMEPPVDYTAGSMSSLLEGVRQYDNSPAAIGYTVYYYAHDMEMAQGLKLLSIDGTAPSPDTIRSGEYPFLNPYYAVMDKDEAEDSPARILYDWLLGEEGQSLVAQEGYVSILEQEG
;
A
#
# COMPACT_ATOMS: atom_id res chain seq x y z
N GLN A 1 -22.68 2.85 -14.17
CA GLN A 1 -23.33 2.34 -12.94
C GLN A 1 -23.21 0.83 -12.98
N VAL A 2 -22.69 0.26 -11.89
CA VAL A 2 -22.23 -1.14 -11.82
C VAL A 2 -23.07 -1.99 -10.84
N GLY A 3 -24.33 -1.56 -10.60
CA GLY A 3 -25.26 -2.31 -9.74
C GLY A 3 -25.17 -2.05 -8.24
N GLY A 4 -24.45 -0.99 -7.82
CA GLY A 4 -24.45 -0.49 -6.44
C GLY A 4 -25.70 0.30 -6.10
N GLU A 5 -25.83 0.69 -4.83
CA GLU A 5 -26.88 1.62 -4.39
C GLU A 5 -26.68 3.01 -5.01
N ASP A 6 -27.79 3.72 -5.27
CA ASP A 6 -27.77 5.09 -5.79
C ASP A 6 -27.47 6.09 -4.66
N ARG A 7 -26.18 6.15 -4.30
CA ARG A 7 -25.65 7.08 -3.29
C ARG A 7 -24.23 7.50 -3.64
N ASP A 8 -23.83 8.64 -3.12
CA ASP A 8 -22.46 9.13 -3.28
C ASP A 8 -21.45 8.27 -2.51
N ILE A 9 -20.28 8.07 -3.10
CA ILE A 9 -19.13 7.49 -2.42
C ILE A 9 -18.49 8.55 -1.56
N ILE A 10 -18.19 8.22 -0.30
CA ILE A 10 -17.51 9.08 0.67
C ILE A 10 -16.03 8.76 0.68
N PRO A 11 -15.17 9.60 0.06
CA PRO A 11 -13.75 9.36 -0.07
C PRO A 11 -12.99 9.91 1.15
N PHE A 12 -12.51 9.03 2.03
CA PHE A 12 -11.55 9.43 3.05
C PHE A 12 -10.18 9.57 2.42
N GLN A 13 -9.56 10.72 2.60
CA GLN A 13 -8.26 11.05 2.01
C GLN A 13 -7.24 11.44 3.08
N ARG A 14 -5.98 11.36 2.71
CA ARG A 14 -4.87 11.91 3.50
C ARG A 14 -4.68 13.39 3.15
N ASN A 15 -4.03 14.10 4.06
CA ASN A 15 -3.57 15.46 3.79
C ASN A 15 -2.65 15.50 2.55
N PRO A 16 -2.60 16.61 1.80
CA PRO A 16 -1.87 16.70 0.53
C PRO A 16 -0.39 16.33 0.61
N GLU A 17 0.25 16.57 1.76
CA GLU A 17 1.68 16.33 2.01
C GLU A 17 2.01 14.86 2.33
N ALA A 18 1.00 14.01 2.50
CA ALA A 18 1.23 12.61 2.86
C ALA A 18 1.75 11.78 1.68
N GLY A 19 2.76 10.93 1.93
CA GLY A 19 3.29 10.02 0.92
C GLY A 19 2.24 9.09 0.31
N SER A 20 1.28 8.59 1.12
CA SER A 20 0.17 7.79 0.62
C SER A 20 -0.79 8.57 -0.28
N GLN A 21 -0.96 9.89 -0.06
CA GLN A 21 -1.70 10.75 -0.97
C GLN A 21 -0.99 10.90 -2.31
N ALA A 22 0.34 11.05 -2.28
CA ALA A 22 1.15 11.10 -3.49
C ALA A 22 1.08 9.79 -4.27
N LEU A 23 1.11 8.63 -3.57
CA LEU A 23 0.95 7.32 -4.19
C LEU A 23 -0.44 7.15 -4.81
N MET A 24 -1.51 7.56 -4.12
CA MET A 24 -2.87 7.53 -4.67
C MET A 24 -2.97 8.32 -5.97
N LYS A 25 -2.43 9.54 -5.99
CA LYS A 25 -2.38 10.38 -7.20
C LYS A 25 -1.58 9.73 -8.33
N LYS A 26 -0.44 9.12 -8.00
CA LYS A 26 0.46 8.52 -9.00
C LYS A 26 -0.08 7.20 -9.56
N LEU A 27 -0.54 6.29 -8.69
CA LEU A 27 -0.84 4.90 -9.07
C LEU A 27 -2.30 4.71 -9.49
N VAL A 28 -3.23 5.44 -8.88
CA VAL A 28 -4.67 5.24 -9.11
C VAL A 28 -5.25 6.31 -10.01
N MET A 29 -4.92 7.57 -9.74
CA MET A 29 -5.50 8.69 -10.50
C MET A 29 -4.82 8.89 -11.87
N ASP A 30 -3.57 8.48 -12.03
CA ASP A 30 -2.83 8.54 -13.30
C ASP A 30 -3.00 9.87 -14.07
N GLY A 31 -2.80 10.97 -13.37
CA GLY A 31 -2.95 12.32 -13.92
C GLY A 31 -4.37 12.91 -13.88
N LEU A 32 -5.36 12.14 -13.44
CA LEU A 32 -6.69 12.68 -13.18
C LEU A 32 -6.68 13.52 -11.89
N GLU A 33 -7.52 14.55 -11.88
CA GLU A 33 -7.67 15.40 -10.71
C GLU A 33 -8.51 14.70 -9.63
N MET A 34 -7.99 14.68 -8.39
CA MET A 34 -8.76 14.18 -7.25
C MET A 34 -9.76 15.25 -6.80
N MET A 35 -10.96 14.81 -6.43
CA MET A 35 -11.90 15.69 -5.76
C MET A 35 -11.31 16.21 -4.44
N GLU A 36 -11.62 17.44 -4.07
CA GLU A 36 -11.33 17.95 -2.73
C GLU A 36 -12.28 17.29 -1.72
N PRO A 37 -11.77 16.57 -0.72
CA PRO A 37 -12.62 15.98 0.28
C PRO A 37 -13.15 17.06 1.22
N PRO A 38 -14.35 16.90 1.80
CA PRO A 38 -14.75 17.68 2.95
C PRO A 38 -13.71 17.58 4.08
N VAL A 39 -13.56 18.64 4.86
CA VAL A 39 -12.54 18.72 5.92
C VAL A 39 -12.63 17.54 6.89
N ASP A 40 -13.83 17.09 7.22
CA ASP A 40 -14.10 15.98 8.15
C ASP A 40 -13.60 14.62 7.63
N TYR A 41 -13.32 14.50 6.32
CA TYR A 41 -12.83 13.27 5.69
C TYR A 41 -11.35 13.35 5.30
N THR A 42 -10.65 14.37 5.80
CA THR A 42 -9.20 14.52 5.60
C THR A 42 -8.44 14.03 6.83
N ALA A 43 -7.76 12.91 6.70
CA ALA A 43 -7.06 12.27 7.81
C ALA A 43 -5.59 12.70 7.93
N GLY A 44 -5.18 13.05 9.15
CA GLY A 44 -3.80 13.43 9.47
C GLY A 44 -2.82 12.23 9.53
N SER A 45 -3.34 11.02 9.78
CA SER A 45 -2.53 9.78 9.85
C SER A 45 -3.18 8.65 9.06
N MET A 46 -2.45 7.56 8.80
CA MET A 46 -3.02 6.38 8.16
C MET A 46 -4.03 5.69 9.07
N SER A 47 -3.74 5.60 10.36
CA SER A 47 -4.67 5.03 11.35
C SER A 47 -5.99 5.80 11.41
N SER A 48 -5.93 7.13 11.43
CA SER A 48 -7.15 7.95 11.44
C SER A 48 -7.95 7.85 10.14
N LEU A 49 -7.30 7.60 9.00
CA LEU A 49 -8.01 7.34 7.74
C LEU A 49 -8.79 6.03 7.81
N LEU A 50 -8.12 4.95 8.19
CA LEU A 50 -8.75 3.63 8.27
C LEU A 50 -9.85 3.58 9.33
N GLU A 51 -9.65 4.25 10.47
CA GLU A 51 -10.67 4.37 11.50
C GLU A 51 -11.86 5.19 11.02
N GLY A 52 -11.64 6.27 10.29
CA GLY A 52 -12.70 7.07 9.68
C GLY A 52 -13.58 6.24 8.75
N VAL A 53 -12.97 5.43 7.87
CA VAL A 53 -13.70 4.51 6.98
C VAL A 53 -14.47 3.47 7.78
N ARG A 54 -13.85 2.89 8.83
CA ARG A 54 -14.46 1.86 9.68
C ARG A 54 -15.68 2.36 10.45
N GLN A 55 -15.59 3.57 10.98
CA GLN A 55 -16.63 4.16 11.84
C GLN A 55 -17.73 4.89 11.04
N TYR A 56 -17.53 5.10 9.75
CA TYR A 56 -18.47 5.86 8.95
C TYR A 56 -19.82 5.15 8.85
N ASP A 57 -20.69 5.40 9.84
CA ASP A 57 -22.11 4.99 9.91
C ASP A 57 -22.40 3.56 9.37
N ASN A 58 -21.45 2.64 9.50
CA ASN A 58 -21.43 1.30 8.88
C ASN A 58 -21.83 1.30 7.39
N SER A 59 -21.59 2.39 6.71
CA SER A 59 -22.02 2.58 5.32
C SER A 59 -21.05 1.92 4.34
N PRO A 60 -21.54 1.10 3.40
CA PRO A 60 -20.73 0.58 2.31
C PRO A 60 -20.27 1.66 1.31
N ALA A 61 -20.71 2.91 1.51
CA ALA A 61 -20.29 4.03 0.68
C ALA A 61 -18.93 4.63 1.07
N ALA A 62 -18.42 4.35 2.27
CA ALA A 62 -17.10 4.85 2.67
C ALA A 62 -15.98 4.08 1.97
N ILE A 63 -15.03 4.83 1.40
CA ILE A 63 -13.83 4.27 0.78
C ILE A 63 -12.59 5.02 1.28
N GLY A 64 -11.49 4.30 1.42
CA GLY A 64 -10.18 4.85 1.75
C GLY A 64 -9.07 4.08 1.05
N TYR A 65 -7.83 4.44 1.29
CA TYR A 65 -6.66 3.78 0.74
C TYR A 65 -5.54 3.71 1.76
N THR A 66 -4.75 2.66 1.65
CA THR A 66 -3.58 2.43 2.48
C THR A 66 -2.54 1.63 1.71
N VAL A 67 -1.33 1.52 2.24
CA VAL A 67 -0.36 0.54 1.73
C VAL A 67 -0.64 -0.82 2.36
N TYR A 68 -0.35 -1.90 1.63
CA TYR A 68 -0.67 -3.27 2.02
C TYR A 68 -0.13 -3.64 3.41
N TYR A 69 1.10 -3.23 3.72
CA TYR A 69 1.73 -3.43 5.03
C TYR A 69 0.85 -2.98 6.21
N TYR A 70 0.28 -1.77 6.17
CA TYR A 70 -0.60 -1.30 7.25
C TYR A 70 -1.91 -2.08 7.34
N ALA A 71 -2.43 -2.48 6.20
CA ALA A 71 -3.71 -3.20 6.15
C ALA A 71 -3.59 -4.62 6.68
N HIS A 72 -2.53 -5.33 6.27
CA HIS A 72 -2.33 -6.75 6.52
C HIS A 72 -1.50 -7.00 7.79
N ASP A 73 -0.25 -6.54 7.81
CA ASP A 73 0.71 -6.93 8.84
C ASP A 73 0.53 -6.15 10.16
N MET A 74 0.11 -4.90 10.08
CA MET A 74 -0.28 -4.13 11.26
C MET A 74 -1.75 -4.33 11.67
N GLU A 75 -2.47 -5.24 10.99
CA GLU A 75 -3.88 -5.57 11.25
C GLU A 75 -4.83 -4.35 11.29
N MET A 76 -4.43 -3.23 10.66
CA MET A 76 -5.19 -1.98 10.74
C MET A 76 -6.46 -2.01 9.89
N ALA A 77 -6.63 -3.01 9.01
CA ALA A 77 -7.82 -3.18 8.20
C ALA A 77 -8.89 -4.10 8.82
N GLN A 78 -8.79 -4.46 10.10
CA GLN A 78 -9.82 -5.25 10.78
C GLN A 78 -11.19 -4.57 10.66
N GLY A 79 -12.21 -5.33 10.20
CA GLY A 79 -13.55 -4.81 9.94
C GLY A 79 -13.70 -4.03 8.63
N LEU A 80 -12.64 -3.95 7.82
CA LEU A 80 -12.65 -3.36 6.49
C LEU A 80 -12.46 -4.46 5.42
N LYS A 81 -12.96 -4.20 4.22
CA LYS A 81 -12.76 -5.06 3.06
C LYS A 81 -11.69 -4.45 2.15
N LEU A 82 -10.61 -5.20 1.90
CA LEU A 82 -9.69 -4.85 0.84
C LEU A 82 -10.35 -5.11 -0.52
N LEU A 83 -10.29 -4.12 -1.39
CA LEU A 83 -10.94 -4.21 -2.70
C LEU A 83 -9.99 -4.85 -3.72
N SER A 84 -10.56 -5.71 -4.56
CA SER A 84 -9.87 -6.17 -5.76
C SER A 84 -9.85 -5.07 -6.81
N ILE A 85 -8.74 -4.98 -7.55
CA ILE A 85 -8.59 -4.09 -8.69
C ILE A 85 -8.51 -4.96 -9.94
N ASP A 86 -9.37 -4.70 -10.90
CA ASP A 86 -9.51 -5.50 -12.14
C ASP A 86 -9.67 -7.02 -11.89
N GLY A 87 -10.33 -7.36 -10.78
CA GLY A 87 -10.57 -8.74 -10.36
C GLY A 87 -9.47 -9.36 -9.51
N THR A 88 -8.30 -8.71 -9.37
CA THR A 88 -7.18 -9.19 -8.58
C THR A 88 -7.20 -8.61 -7.16
N ALA A 89 -7.25 -9.48 -6.16
CA ALA A 89 -7.14 -9.08 -4.75
C ALA A 89 -5.67 -8.84 -4.35
N PRO A 90 -5.38 -7.88 -3.46
CA PRO A 90 -4.04 -7.71 -2.93
C PRO A 90 -3.66 -8.89 -2.02
N SER A 91 -2.54 -9.52 -2.30
CA SER A 91 -1.92 -10.56 -1.49
C SER A 91 -0.40 -10.52 -1.70
N PRO A 92 0.42 -11.16 -0.84
CA PRO A 92 1.86 -11.25 -1.08
C PRO A 92 2.19 -11.84 -2.46
N ASP A 93 1.44 -12.85 -2.91
CA ASP A 93 1.68 -13.50 -4.20
C ASP A 93 1.30 -12.61 -5.38
N THR A 94 0.13 -11.98 -5.36
CA THR A 94 -0.31 -11.10 -6.46
C THR A 94 0.50 -9.80 -6.52
N ILE A 95 1.05 -9.33 -5.39
CA ILE A 95 1.96 -8.19 -5.33
C ILE A 95 3.33 -8.59 -5.88
N ARG A 96 3.87 -9.76 -5.49
CA ARG A 96 5.16 -10.27 -5.96
C ARG A 96 5.15 -10.57 -7.45
N SER A 97 4.11 -11.24 -7.93
CA SER A 97 3.97 -11.58 -9.36
C SER A 97 3.68 -10.37 -10.26
N GLY A 98 3.26 -9.25 -9.67
CA GLY A 98 2.83 -8.07 -10.44
C GLY A 98 1.42 -8.16 -11.01
N GLU A 99 0.64 -9.17 -10.62
CA GLU A 99 -0.78 -9.28 -11.00
C GLU A 99 -1.63 -8.19 -10.36
N TYR A 100 -1.30 -7.79 -9.12
CA TYR A 100 -1.95 -6.63 -8.50
C TYR A 100 -1.36 -5.35 -9.08
N PRO A 101 -2.16 -4.45 -9.67
CA PRO A 101 -1.63 -3.39 -10.54
C PRO A 101 -0.97 -2.22 -9.79
N PHE A 102 -1.29 -2.02 -8.51
CA PHE A 102 -0.78 -0.86 -7.75
C PHE A 102 0.42 -1.24 -6.90
N LEU A 103 1.61 -1.25 -7.51
CA LEU A 103 2.85 -1.62 -6.86
C LEU A 103 3.60 -0.39 -6.34
N ASN A 104 4.13 -0.50 -5.13
CA ASN A 104 5.00 0.50 -4.51
C ASN A 104 6.30 -0.17 -4.01
N PRO A 105 7.29 -0.36 -4.88
CA PRO A 105 8.53 -1.03 -4.50
C PRO A 105 9.40 -0.15 -3.60
N TYR A 106 10.10 -0.79 -2.67
CA TYR A 106 11.20 -0.21 -1.92
C TYR A 106 12.51 -0.53 -2.63
N TYR A 107 13.46 0.39 -2.57
CA TYR A 107 14.74 0.27 -3.25
C TYR A 107 15.88 0.40 -2.26
N ALA A 108 16.81 -0.54 -2.29
CA ALA A 108 18.15 -0.32 -1.75
C ALA A 108 18.98 0.42 -2.80
N VAL A 109 19.65 1.50 -2.39
CA VAL A 109 20.45 2.33 -3.29
C VAL A 109 21.88 2.37 -2.78
N MET A 110 22.83 2.17 -3.67
CA MET A 110 24.27 2.13 -3.39
C MET A 110 25.01 2.87 -4.50
N ASP A 111 26.21 3.37 -4.22
CA ASP A 111 27.06 3.91 -5.27
C ASP A 111 27.42 2.81 -6.28
N LYS A 112 27.38 3.14 -7.58
CA LYS A 112 27.67 2.17 -8.65
C LYS A 112 29.13 1.69 -8.65
N ASP A 113 30.03 2.52 -8.13
CA ASP A 113 31.48 2.27 -8.06
C ASP A 113 31.90 1.77 -6.65
N GLU A 114 30.92 1.34 -5.82
CA GLU A 114 31.18 0.80 -4.49
C GLU A 114 32.03 -0.47 -4.56
N ALA A 115 33.08 -0.56 -3.73
CA ALA A 115 33.98 -1.71 -3.71
C ALA A 115 33.24 -2.99 -3.30
N GLU A 116 33.59 -4.12 -3.91
CA GLU A 116 32.93 -5.42 -3.66
C GLU A 116 33.07 -5.91 -2.20
N ASP A 117 34.14 -5.52 -1.52
CA ASP A 117 34.45 -5.87 -0.14
C ASP A 117 34.00 -4.80 0.88
N SER A 118 33.33 -3.75 0.42
CA SER A 118 32.82 -2.72 1.31
C SER A 118 31.65 -3.20 2.16
N PRO A 119 31.49 -2.69 3.40
CA PRO A 119 30.33 -3.01 4.22
C PRO A 119 28.98 -2.68 3.55
N ALA A 120 28.93 -1.62 2.75
CA ALA A 120 27.73 -1.21 2.03
C ALA A 120 27.37 -2.25 0.96
N ARG A 121 28.34 -2.75 0.20
CA ARG A 121 28.14 -3.79 -0.81
C ARG A 121 27.71 -5.11 -0.18
N ILE A 122 28.37 -5.52 0.89
CA ILE A 122 28.03 -6.75 1.64
C ILE A 122 26.58 -6.68 2.16
N LEU A 123 26.18 -5.55 2.75
CA LEU A 123 24.81 -5.37 3.22
C LEU A 123 23.79 -5.37 2.08
N TYR A 124 24.11 -4.71 0.97
CA TYR A 124 23.25 -4.67 -0.21
C TYR A 124 23.01 -6.08 -0.77
N ASP A 125 24.09 -6.85 -0.98
CA ASP A 125 24.01 -8.21 -1.50
C ASP A 125 23.28 -9.15 -0.53
N TRP A 126 23.50 -9.00 0.78
CA TRP A 126 22.76 -9.73 1.80
C TRP A 126 21.27 -9.41 1.80
N LEU A 127 20.89 -8.13 1.67
CA LEU A 127 19.47 -7.72 1.59
C LEU A 127 18.75 -8.36 0.39
N LEU A 128 19.45 -8.57 -0.74
CA LEU A 128 18.88 -9.21 -1.92
C LEU A 128 18.93 -10.75 -1.88
N GLY A 129 19.69 -11.31 -0.94
CA GLY A 129 19.82 -12.75 -0.74
C GLY A 129 18.68 -13.35 0.09
N GLU A 130 18.65 -14.67 0.19
CA GLU A 130 17.60 -15.44 0.88
C GLU A 130 17.40 -15.00 2.34
N GLU A 131 18.47 -14.83 3.12
CA GLU A 131 18.39 -14.42 4.52
C GLU A 131 17.79 -13.01 4.67
N GLY A 132 18.26 -12.05 3.87
CA GLY A 132 17.75 -10.69 3.87
C GLY A 132 16.29 -10.64 3.44
N GLN A 133 15.91 -11.38 2.43
CA GLN A 133 14.54 -11.45 1.94
C GLN A 133 13.61 -12.22 2.89
N SER A 134 14.13 -13.19 3.64
CA SER A 134 13.40 -13.82 4.74
C SER A 134 13.08 -12.83 5.85
N LEU A 135 14.04 -11.97 6.22
CA LEU A 135 13.81 -10.90 7.19
C LEU A 135 12.78 -9.87 6.67
N VAL A 136 12.90 -9.48 5.40
CA VAL A 136 11.91 -8.59 4.75
C VAL A 136 10.49 -9.14 4.88
N ALA A 137 10.31 -10.44 4.65
CA ALA A 137 9.01 -11.10 4.79
C ALA A 137 8.55 -11.20 6.25
N GLN A 138 9.46 -11.47 7.20
CA GLN A 138 9.14 -11.51 8.64
C GLN A 138 8.69 -10.15 9.18
N GLU A 139 9.21 -9.06 8.61
CA GLU A 139 8.83 -7.69 8.95
C GLU A 139 7.54 -7.23 8.22
N GLY A 140 6.85 -8.14 7.52
CA GLY A 140 5.55 -7.89 6.89
C GLY A 140 5.61 -7.26 5.51
N TYR A 141 6.79 -7.15 4.90
CA TYR A 141 6.93 -6.68 3.52
C TYR A 141 6.89 -7.86 2.54
N VAL A 142 6.57 -7.58 1.29
CA VAL A 142 6.56 -8.60 0.25
C VAL A 142 7.97 -8.83 -0.27
N SER A 143 8.52 -10.05 -0.04
CA SER A 143 9.81 -10.48 -0.55
C SER A 143 9.81 -10.51 -2.09
N ILE A 144 10.95 -10.20 -2.70
CA ILE A 144 11.16 -10.37 -4.15
C ILE A 144 11.46 -11.83 -4.53
N LEU A 145 11.80 -12.69 -3.55
CA LEU A 145 12.02 -14.12 -3.77
C LEU A 145 10.74 -14.90 -3.46
N GLU A 146 10.52 -15.99 -4.21
CA GLU A 146 9.47 -16.94 -3.89
C GLU A 146 9.76 -17.56 -2.51
N GLN A 147 8.75 -17.65 -1.66
CA GLN A 147 8.85 -18.36 -0.39
C GLN A 147 8.56 -19.83 -0.66
N GLU A 148 9.51 -20.70 -0.39
CA GLU A 148 9.23 -22.13 -0.35
C GLU A 148 8.24 -22.40 0.78
N GLY A 149 7.03 -22.90 0.41
CA GLY A 149 5.94 -23.21 1.33
C GLY A 149 6.18 -24.47 2.16
#